data_4855a65a74330a15563d4df810f35fc0
#
_entry.id   4855a65a74330a15563d4df810f35fc0
#
_cell.length_a   1.000
_cell.length_b   1.000
_cell.length_c   1.000
_cell.angle_alpha   90.00
_cell.angle_beta   90.00
_cell.angle_gamma   90.00
#
_symmetry.space_group_name_H-M   'P 1'
#
loop_
_entity.id
_entity.type
_entity.pdbx_description
1 polymer ?
#
loop_
_entity_poly.entity_id
_entity_poly.type
_entity_poly.pdbx_seq_one_letter_code
_entity_poly.pdbx_strand_id
1 'polypeptide(L)'
;VIDDLALRWIVTVLFAASIAGYGCILAAQHNRWTCTVNHVLHLAMSAAMIVMAWPAGMALPVVGPMIFFLLAAGWFVLAPGRVFSGIADRLINSYHAMKMTAMAWMYAVMSGHLPGQTCHPSGHSGHGSPGMQMAAMDMSGPEAAWTETEPGWIIIVNAIAAVGFAIAALYWLYRYAAERRSNAVSHRPQPVVLGPLCQALMAAGAALMFAVMV
;
A
#
# COMPACT_ATOMS: atom_id res chain seq x y z
N VAL A 1 -2.13 11.68 -5.16
CA VAL A 1 -2.35 12.17 -3.79
C VAL A 1 -3.84 12.15 -3.51
N ILE A 2 -4.23 11.72 -2.31
CA ILE A 2 -5.63 11.78 -1.88
C ILE A 2 -5.96 13.25 -1.64
N ASP A 3 -6.81 13.86 -2.46
CA ASP A 3 -7.17 15.27 -2.32
C ASP A 3 -8.21 15.49 -1.20
N ASP A 4 -8.99 14.45 -0.90
CA ASP A 4 -10.01 14.50 0.14
C ASP A 4 -9.39 14.30 1.54
N LEU A 5 -9.49 15.34 2.37
CA LEU A 5 -8.98 15.34 3.76
C LEU A 5 -9.65 14.24 4.62
N ALA A 6 -10.95 14.00 4.41
CA ALA A 6 -11.67 12.97 5.17
C ALA A 6 -11.11 11.57 4.86
N LEU A 7 -10.82 11.30 3.60
CA LEU A 7 -10.26 10.03 3.17
C LEU A 7 -8.83 9.80 3.71
N ARG A 8 -7.99 10.85 3.76
CA ARG A 8 -6.67 10.79 4.42
C ARG A 8 -6.78 10.36 5.87
N TRP A 9 -7.72 10.97 6.62
CA TRP A 9 -7.94 10.62 8.02
C TRP A 9 -8.46 9.20 8.19
N ILE A 10 -9.40 8.74 7.34
CA ILE A 10 -9.92 7.37 7.38
C ILE A 10 -8.76 6.37 7.18
N VAL A 11 -7.96 6.56 6.15
CA VAL A 11 -6.80 5.70 5.86
C VAL A 11 -5.80 5.72 7.02
N THR A 12 -5.49 6.91 7.56
CA THR A 12 -4.57 7.07 8.70
C THR A 12 -5.08 6.32 9.93
N VAL A 13 -6.37 6.43 10.26
CA VAL A 13 -6.97 5.73 11.41
C VAL A 13 -6.93 4.21 11.23
N LEU A 14 -7.25 3.70 10.02
CA LEU A 14 -7.21 2.27 9.72
C LEU A 14 -5.79 1.69 9.91
N PHE A 15 -4.78 2.37 9.37
CA PHE A 15 -3.39 1.90 9.50
C PHE A 15 -2.83 2.13 10.91
N ALA A 16 -3.18 3.23 11.59
CA ALA A 16 -2.79 3.46 12.99
C ALA A 16 -3.37 2.40 13.91
N ALA A 17 -4.65 2.03 13.73
CA ALA A 17 -5.27 0.93 14.47
C ALA A 17 -4.56 -0.41 14.21
N SER A 18 -4.14 -0.68 12.96
CA SER A 18 -3.35 -1.86 12.62
C SER A 18 -1.97 -1.85 13.28
N ILE A 19 -1.29 -0.70 13.31
CA ILE A 19 0.00 -0.52 14.00
C ILE A 19 -0.16 -0.82 15.50
N ALA A 20 -1.18 -0.24 16.14
CA ALA A 20 -1.44 -0.49 17.56
C ALA A 20 -1.70 -1.98 17.82
N GLY A 21 -2.53 -2.63 17.01
CA GLY A 21 -2.83 -4.06 17.13
C GLY A 21 -1.59 -4.95 16.96
N TYR A 22 -0.80 -4.74 15.91
CA TYR A 22 0.44 -5.51 15.70
C TYR A 22 1.50 -5.20 16.78
N GLY A 23 1.57 -3.96 17.26
CA GLY A 23 2.43 -3.59 18.37
C GLY A 23 2.08 -4.36 19.64
N CYS A 24 0.80 -4.46 19.98
CA CYS A 24 0.33 -5.26 21.12
C CYS A 24 0.66 -6.75 20.94
N ILE A 25 0.45 -7.32 19.75
CA ILE A 25 0.78 -8.72 19.47
C ILE A 25 2.28 -8.96 19.60
N LEU A 26 3.09 -8.05 19.07
CA LEU A 26 4.56 -8.15 19.12
C LEU A 26 5.07 -8.06 20.57
N ALA A 27 4.52 -7.17 21.39
CA ALA A 27 4.85 -7.04 22.81
C ALA A 27 4.49 -8.30 23.61
N ALA A 28 3.37 -8.97 23.24
CA ALA A 28 2.89 -10.18 23.91
C ALA A 28 3.62 -11.46 23.46
N GLN A 29 4.18 -11.51 22.26
CA GLN A 29 4.74 -12.72 21.65
C GLN A 29 6.24 -12.60 21.31
N HIS A 30 7.08 -12.38 22.28
CA HIS A 30 8.51 -12.10 22.09
C HIS A 30 9.36 -13.31 21.63
N ASN A 31 8.81 -14.52 21.41
CA ASN A 31 9.62 -15.75 21.43
C ASN A 31 9.88 -16.46 20.08
N ARG A 32 9.43 -15.92 18.91
CA ARG A 32 9.68 -16.54 17.60
C ARG A 32 10.14 -15.52 16.56
N TRP A 33 11.39 -15.63 16.14
CA TRP A 33 12.02 -14.74 15.16
C TRP A 33 11.20 -14.53 13.88
N THR A 34 10.68 -15.63 13.29
CA THR A 34 9.86 -15.54 12.05
C THR A 34 8.55 -14.77 12.25
N CYS A 35 7.88 -14.96 13.39
CA CYS A 35 6.67 -14.21 13.74
C CYS A 35 7.00 -12.72 13.94
N THR A 36 8.12 -12.42 14.58
CA THR A 36 8.59 -11.04 14.79
C THR A 36 8.86 -10.35 13.48
N VAL A 37 9.59 -10.98 12.54
CA VAL A 37 9.87 -10.43 11.21
C VAL A 37 8.56 -10.14 10.46
N ASN A 38 7.61 -11.07 10.47
CA ASN A 38 6.33 -10.86 9.80
C ASN A 38 5.57 -9.65 10.38
N HIS A 39 5.53 -9.50 11.70
CA HIS A 39 4.84 -8.37 12.33
C HIS A 39 5.55 -7.04 12.06
N VAL A 40 6.89 -7.02 12.10
CA VAL A 40 7.68 -5.83 11.75
C VAL A 40 7.45 -5.40 10.30
N LEU A 41 7.39 -6.34 9.36
CA LEU A 41 7.09 -6.03 7.96
C LEU A 41 5.68 -5.44 7.80
N HIS A 42 4.69 -5.92 8.55
CA HIS A 42 3.35 -5.35 8.53
C HIS A 42 3.28 -3.96 9.16
N LEU A 43 4.05 -3.73 10.23
CA LEU A 43 4.21 -2.39 10.83
C LEU A 43 4.86 -1.42 9.82
N ALA A 44 5.94 -1.84 9.17
CA ALA A 44 6.62 -1.04 8.14
C ALA A 44 5.68 -0.71 6.98
N MET A 45 4.88 -1.69 6.50
CA MET A 45 3.87 -1.47 5.47
C MET A 45 2.82 -0.44 5.92
N SER A 46 2.27 -0.58 7.14
CA SER A 46 1.26 0.35 7.65
C SER A 46 1.82 1.77 7.80
N ALA A 47 3.05 1.91 8.29
CA ALA A 47 3.73 3.19 8.40
C ALA A 47 3.95 3.84 7.02
N ALA A 48 4.43 3.05 6.03
CA ALA A 48 4.63 3.53 4.66
C ALA A 48 3.32 4.03 4.02
N MET A 49 2.20 3.33 4.25
CA MET A 49 0.88 3.73 3.75
C MET A 49 0.39 5.04 4.36
N ILE A 50 0.62 5.25 5.68
CA ILE A 50 0.32 6.53 6.32
C ILE A 50 1.16 7.64 5.69
N VAL A 51 2.46 7.41 5.52
CA VAL A 51 3.36 8.41 4.92
C VAL A 51 2.93 8.77 3.50
N MET A 52 2.55 7.77 2.68
CA MET A 52 2.06 8.01 1.31
C MET A 52 0.72 8.75 1.26
N ALA A 53 -0.15 8.60 2.26
CA ALA A 53 -1.42 9.31 2.32
C ALA A 53 -1.24 10.83 2.54
N TRP A 54 -0.09 11.26 3.06
CA TRP A 54 0.21 12.66 3.37
C TRP A 54 1.18 13.29 2.36
N PRO A 55 1.06 14.59 2.06
CA PRO A 55 1.91 15.28 1.10
C PRO A 55 3.41 15.20 1.41
N ALA A 56 3.76 15.11 2.71
CA ALA A 56 5.14 14.96 3.16
C ALA A 56 5.81 13.68 2.62
N GLY A 57 5.03 12.64 2.32
CA GLY A 57 5.54 11.39 1.77
C GLY A 57 6.05 11.51 0.33
N MET A 58 5.56 12.50 -0.42
CA MET A 58 5.99 12.73 -1.82
C MET A 58 7.42 13.28 -1.93
N ALA A 59 7.95 13.89 -0.87
CA ALA A 59 9.32 14.40 -0.83
C ALA A 59 10.36 13.28 -0.56
N LEU A 60 9.93 12.06 -0.24
CA LEU A 60 10.83 10.96 0.08
C LEU A 60 11.31 10.23 -1.17
N PRO A 61 12.55 9.70 -1.17
CA PRO A 61 13.06 8.90 -2.29
C PRO A 61 12.24 7.61 -2.45
N VAL A 62 11.68 7.41 -3.64
CA VAL A 62 10.73 6.32 -3.95
C VAL A 62 11.44 4.97 -4.10
N VAL A 63 12.70 4.99 -4.57
CA VAL A 63 13.45 3.78 -4.94
C VAL A 63 13.78 2.89 -3.73
N GLY A 64 14.16 3.50 -2.60
CA GLY A 64 14.51 2.76 -1.38
C GLY A 64 13.36 1.90 -0.85
N PRO A 65 12.19 2.50 -0.56
CA PRO A 65 11.01 1.74 -0.14
C PRO A 65 10.55 0.70 -1.17
N MET A 66 10.61 1.00 -2.47
CA MET A 66 10.25 0.06 -3.52
C MET A 66 11.10 -1.22 -3.45
N ILE A 67 12.43 -1.09 -3.37
CA ILE A 67 13.36 -2.23 -3.25
C ILE A 67 13.10 -2.97 -1.95
N PHE A 68 12.90 -2.26 -0.83
CA PHE A 68 12.59 -2.88 0.46
C PHE A 68 11.34 -3.78 0.38
N PHE A 69 10.25 -3.31 -0.22
CA PHE A 69 9.02 -4.09 -0.33
C PHE A 69 9.14 -5.26 -1.32
N LEU A 70 9.95 -5.13 -2.39
CA LEU A 70 10.27 -6.26 -3.28
C LEU A 70 11.07 -7.34 -2.55
N LEU A 71 12.06 -6.97 -1.74
CA LEU A 71 12.81 -7.92 -0.94
C LEU A 71 11.91 -8.58 0.13
N ALA A 72 11.00 -7.83 0.75
CA ALA A 72 10.02 -8.37 1.69
C ALA A 72 9.06 -9.35 0.99
N ALA A 73 8.61 -9.06 -0.22
CA ALA A 73 7.80 -9.99 -1.01
C ALA A 73 8.58 -11.29 -1.31
N GLY A 74 9.84 -11.17 -1.71
CA GLY A 74 10.74 -12.31 -1.89
C GLY A 74 10.91 -13.15 -0.61
N TRP A 75 11.05 -12.49 0.53
CA TRP A 75 11.10 -13.17 1.83
C TRP A 75 9.86 -14.04 2.07
N PHE A 76 8.64 -13.52 1.83
CA PHE A 76 7.40 -14.28 2.01
C PHE A 76 7.23 -15.43 1.02
N VAL A 77 7.87 -15.37 -0.15
CA VAL A 77 7.87 -16.47 -1.13
C VAL A 77 8.89 -17.55 -0.76
N LEU A 78 10.08 -17.15 -0.28
CA LEU A 78 11.19 -18.08 -0.03
C LEU A 78 11.15 -18.72 1.36
N ALA A 79 10.72 -17.97 2.40
CA ALA A 79 10.68 -18.46 3.77
C ALA A 79 9.74 -19.65 4.00
N PRO A 80 8.54 -19.74 3.37
CA PRO A 80 7.63 -20.86 3.56
C PRO A 80 8.17 -22.20 3.06
N GLY A 81 8.99 -22.20 2.02
CA GLY A 81 9.54 -23.44 1.44
C GLY A 81 10.45 -24.21 2.40
N ARG A 82 10.93 -23.56 3.45
CA ARG A 82 11.85 -24.15 4.44
C ARG A 82 11.21 -24.49 5.79
N VAL A 83 10.08 -23.88 6.13
CA VAL A 83 9.50 -23.93 7.49
C VAL A 83 8.09 -24.50 7.54
N PHE A 84 7.30 -24.38 6.46
CA PHE A 84 5.87 -24.73 6.46
C PHE A 84 5.54 -25.74 5.36
N SER A 85 4.91 -26.86 5.75
CA SER A 85 4.54 -27.96 4.83
C SER A 85 3.05 -27.93 4.43
N GLY A 86 2.23 -27.02 4.99
CA GLY A 86 0.79 -26.96 4.77
C GLY A 86 0.37 -26.06 3.60
N ILE A 87 -0.69 -26.45 2.86
CA ILE A 87 -1.29 -25.64 1.78
C ILE A 87 -1.82 -24.31 2.34
N ALA A 88 -2.44 -24.35 3.52
CA ALA A 88 -3.00 -23.15 4.16
C ALA A 88 -1.92 -22.10 4.48
N ASP A 89 -0.76 -22.55 4.99
CA ASP A 89 0.37 -21.66 5.29
C ASP A 89 0.94 -21.03 4.02
N ARG A 90 1.00 -21.79 2.92
CA ARG A 90 1.44 -21.29 1.61
C ARG A 90 0.50 -20.21 1.09
N LEU A 91 -0.82 -20.37 1.22
CA LEU A 91 -1.81 -19.37 0.80
C LEU A 91 -1.69 -18.07 1.61
N ILE A 92 -1.53 -18.18 2.93
CA ILE A 92 -1.34 -17.01 3.80
C ILE A 92 -0.05 -16.26 3.43
N ASN A 93 1.04 -16.97 3.21
CA ASN A 93 2.31 -16.35 2.83
C ASN A 93 2.26 -15.74 1.42
N SER A 94 1.58 -16.40 0.46
CA SER A 94 1.33 -15.81 -0.88
C SER A 94 0.53 -14.51 -0.80
N TYR A 95 -0.47 -14.47 0.08
CA TYR A 95 -1.23 -13.24 0.33
C TYR A 95 -0.35 -12.13 0.91
N HIS A 96 0.57 -12.45 1.84
CA HIS A 96 1.53 -11.48 2.37
C HIS A 96 2.53 -11.00 1.30
N ALA A 97 3.04 -11.91 0.47
CA ALA A 97 3.89 -11.56 -0.67
C ALA A 97 3.16 -10.63 -1.64
N MET A 98 1.91 -10.93 -1.98
CA MET A 98 1.08 -10.09 -2.84
C MET A 98 0.90 -8.68 -2.27
N LYS A 99 0.65 -8.53 -0.96
CA LYS A 99 0.56 -7.22 -0.31
C LYS A 99 1.85 -6.42 -0.43
N MET A 100 3.01 -7.05 -0.20
CA MET A 100 4.31 -6.38 -0.32
C MET A 100 4.60 -5.98 -1.78
N THR A 101 4.23 -6.84 -2.75
CA THR A 101 4.34 -6.50 -4.18
C THR A 101 3.42 -5.34 -4.56
N ALA A 102 2.20 -5.30 -4.02
CA ALA A 102 1.26 -4.21 -4.25
C ALA A 102 1.80 -2.87 -3.70
N MET A 103 2.52 -2.89 -2.57
CA MET A 103 3.22 -1.71 -2.05
C MET A 103 4.32 -1.23 -3.00
N ALA A 104 5.16 -2.17 -3.47
CA ALA A 104 6.20 -1.84 -4.45
C ALA A 104 5.60 -1.27 -5.74
N TRP A 105 4.46 -1.80 -6.17
CA TRP A 105 3.69 -1.29 -7.31
C TRP A 105 3.23 0.16 -7.10
N MET A 106 2.64 0.50 -5.94
CA MET A 106 2.24 1.88 -5.64
C MET A 106 3.42 2.85 -5.73
N TYR A 107 4.58 2.46 -5.17
CA TYR A 107 5.80 3.27 -5.30
C TYR A 107 6.26 3.39 -6.76
N ALA A 108 6.14 2.33 -7.56
CA ALA A 108 6.48 2.36 -8.98
C ALA A 108 5.56 3.30 -9.78
N VAL A 109 4.25 3.28 -9.52
CA VAL A 109 3.30 4.22 -10.14
C VAL A 109 3.62 5.66 -9.74
N MET A 110 3.89 5.92 -8.45
CA MET A 110 4.25 7.26 -7.96
C MET A 110 5.60 7.76 -8.49
N SER A 111 6.51 6.88 -8.89
CA SER A 111 7.81 7.27 -9.45
C SER A 111 7.72 7.88 -10.85
N GLY A 112 6.59 7.69 -11.55
CA GLY A 112 6.40 8.18 -12.92
C GLY A 112 7.28 7.50 -13.99
N HIS A 113 8.00 6.41 -13.63
CA HIS A 113 8.94 5.73 -14.53
C HIS A 113 8.33 4.51 -15.24
N LEU A 114 7.03 4.28 -15.12
CA LEU A 114 6.37 3.17 -15.79
C LEU A 114 6.19 3.44 -17.28
N PRO A 115 6.27 2.40 -18.15
CA PRO A 115 6.05 2.56 -19.57
C PRO A 115 4.68 3.19 -19.87
N GLY A 116 4.69 4.28 -20.62
CA GLY A 116 3.48 5.02 -20.97
C GLY A 116 3.12 6.18 -20.03
N GLN A 117 3.82 6.39 -18.94
CA GLN A 117 3.73 7.63 -18.16
C GLN A 117 4.64 8.68 -18.82
N THR A 118 4.07 9.80 -19.26
CA THR A 118 4.84 10.92 -19.79
C THR A 118 5.47 11.67 -18.63
N CYS A 119 6.79 11.56 -18.48
CA CYS A 119 7.54 12.41 -17.56
C CYS A 119 7.49 13.85 -18.10
N HIS A 120 6.66 14.70 -17.53
CA HIS A 120 6.86 16.14 -17.69
C HIS A 120 8.08 16.53 -16.87
N PRO A 121 9.16 17.06 -17.48
CA PRO A 121 10.25 17.65 -16.73
C PRO A 121 9.67 18.86 -16.01
N SER A 122 9.49 18.79 -14.71
CA SER A 122 9.25 19.95 -13.86
C SER A 122 10.44 20.88 -14.05
N GLY A 123 10.22 21.93 -14.84
CA GLY A 123 11.23 22.92 -15.17
C GLY A 123 11.70 23.63 -13.90
N HIS A 124 12.84 23.21 -13.38
CA HIS A 124 13.66 24.10 -12.61
C HIS A 124 14.25 25.13 -13.57
N SER A 125 13.53 26.24 -13.75
CA SER A 125 14.04 27.46 -14.32
C SER A 125 15.10 28.02 -13.38
N GLY A 126 16.37 27.72 -13.66
CA GLY A 126 17.54 28.31 -13.06
C GLY A 126 18.43 28.90 -14.15
N HIS A 127 18.52 30.20 -14.15
CA HIS A 127 19.49 31.07 -14.77
C HIS A 127 19.33 31.50 -16.23
N GLY A 128 19.14 32.79 -16.33
CA GLY A 128 18.94 33.59 -17.49
C GLY A 128 20.12 33.61 -18.48
N SER A 129 19.74 33.85 -19.73
CA SER A 129 20.54 34.60 -20.71
C SER A 129 19.59 35.54 -21.45
N PRO A 130 20.00 36.81 -21.60
CA PRO A 130 19.18 37.77 -22.32
C PRO A 130 19.50 37.67 -23.83
N GLY A 131 18.48 37.51 -24.64
CA GLY A 131 18.72 37.69 -26.06
C GLY A 131 17.64 37.06 -26.97
N MET A 132 16.94 37.96 -27.63
CA MET A 132 16.06 37.81 -28.79
C MET A 132 14.58 37.60 -28.54
N GLN A 133 13.88 38.73 -28.39
CA GLN A 133 12.49 38.90 -28.77
C GLN A 133 12.32 38.59 -30.26
N MET A 134 11.61 37.50 -30.57
CA MET A 134 10.89 37.37 -31.83
C MET A 134 9.41 37.23 -31.51
N ALA A 135 8.63 38.08 -32.14
CA ALA A 135 7.18 38.18 -32.07
C ALA A 135 6.56 36.81 -32.32
N ALA A 136 5.99 36.23 -31.26
CA ALA A 136 5.11 35.06 -31.41
C ALA A 136 3.70 35.59 -31.73
N MET A 137 3.24 35.30 -32.92
CA MET A 137 1.86 35.46 -33.36
C MET A 137 0.92 34.74 -32.40
N ASP A 138 -0.07 35.50 -31.95
CA ASP A 138 -1.23 35.03 -31.22
C ASP A 138 -1.99 34.01 -32.09
N MET A 139 -1.82 32.73 -31.76
CA MET A 139 -2.68 31.65 -32.22
C MET A 139 -3.50 31.20 -31.04
N SER A 140 -4.61 31.91 -30.78
CA SER A 140 -5.71 31.46 -29.93
C SER A 140 -6.37 30.22 -30.55
N GLY A 141 -5.71 29.05 -30.41
CA GLY A 141 -6.33 27.76 -30.62
C GLY A 141 -7.10 27.36 -29.35
N PRO A 142 -8.21 26.62 -29.45
CA PRO A 142 -8.92 26.16 -28.26
C PRO A 142 -7.95 25.37 -27.38
N GLU A 143 -7.83 25.79 -26.13
CA GLU A 143 -7.12 25.04 -25.08
C GLU A 143 -7.71 23.63 -25.04
N ALA A 144 -7.09 22.69 -25.75
CA ALA A 144 -7.29 21.30 -25.49
C ALA A 144 -6.75 21.07 -24.07
N ALA A 145 -7.67 20.96 -23.11
CA ALA A 145 -7.37 20.51 -21.78
C ALA A 145 -6.68 19.16 -21.93
N TRP A 146 -5.34 19.17 -21.83
CA TRP A 146 -4.54 17.94 -21.76
C TRP A 146 -4.85 17.30 -20.42
N THR A 147 -5.93 16.55 -20.38
CA THR A 147 -6.13 15.57 -19.29
C THR A 147 -4.96 14.59 -19.39
N GLU A 148 -4.09 14.64 -18.40
CA GLU A 148 -3.07 13.62 -18.20
C GLU A 148 -3.80 12.27 -18.05
N THR A 149 -3.97 11.59 -19.16
CA THR A 149 -4.64 10.28 -19.16
C THR A 149 -3.61 9.26 -18.74
N GLU A 150 -3.68 8.84 -17.50
CA GLU A 150 -2.94 7.66 -17.02
C GLU A 150 -3.14 6.52 -18.01
N PRO A 151 -2.10 5.74 -18.34
CA PRO A 151 -2.24 4.60 -19.25
C PRO A 151 -3.33 3.64 -18.75
N GLY A 152 -4.30 3.31 -19.59
CA GLY A 152 -5.48 2.54 -19.19
C GLY A 152 -5.17 1.20 -18.51
N TRP A 153 -4.00 0.59 -18.79
CA TRP A 153 -3.59 -0.64 -18.13
C TRP A 153 -3.25 -0.43 -16.64
N ILE A 154 -2.73 0.74 -16.24
CA ILE A 154 -2.46 1.09 -14.82
C ILE A 154 -3.77 1.18 -14.06
N ILE A 155 -4.78 1.84 -14.64
CA ILE A 155 -6.13 1.95 -14.07
C ILE A 155 -6.73 0.56 -13.86
N ILE A 156 -6.60 -0.33 -14.85
CA ILE A 156 -7.10 -1.71 -14.74
C ILE A 156 -6.40 -2.48 -13.62
N VAL A 157 -5.07 -2.36 -13.51
CA VAL A 157 -4.31 -3.03 -12.44
C VAL A 157 -4.73 -2.49 -11.07
N ASN A 158 -4.88 -1.17 -10.92
CA ASN A 158 -5.31 -0.55 -9.67
C ASN A 158 -6.74 -0.96 -9.30
N ALA A 159 -7.67 -1.02 -10.27
CA ALA A 159 -9.03 -1.47 -10.06
C ALA A 159 -9.09 -2.95 -9.61
N ILE A 160 -8.32 -3.83 -10.26
CA ILE A 160 -8.22 -5.25 -9.86
C ILE A 160 -7.66 -5.36 -8.44
N ALA A 161 -6.62 -4.60 -8.12
CA ALA A 161 -6.02 -4.57 -6.79
C ALA A 161 -7.03 -4.06 -5.73
N ALA A 162 -7.75 -2.97 -6.01
CA ALA A 162 -8.77 -2.42 -5.12
C ALA A 162 -9.85 -3.45 -4.80
N VAL A 163 -10.40 -4.11 -5.81
CA VAL A 163 -11.42 -5.17 -5.64
C VAL A 163 -10.83 -6.37 -4.89
N GLY A 164 -9.63 -6.82 -5.24
CA GLY A 164 -8.96 -7.93 -4.57
C GLY A 164 -8.73 -7.68 -3.08
N PHE A 165 -8.27 -6.48 -2.72
CA PHE A 165 -8.09 -6.09 -1.31
C PHE A 165 -9.41 -5.88 -0.58
N ALA A 166 -10.46 -5.40 -1.24
CA ALA A 166 -11.80 -5.31 -0.66
C ALA A 166 -12.36 -6.70 -0.31
N ILE A 167 -12.23 -7.66 -1.22
CA ILE A 167 -12.61 -9.07 -0.96
C ILE A 167 -11.79 -9.64 0.19
N ALA A 168 -10.48 -9.40 0.22
CA ALA A 168 -9.61 -9.85 1.31
C ALA A 168 -10.02 -9.23 2.66
N ALA A 169 -10.39 -7.94 2.69
CA ALA A 169 -10.87 -7.27 3.89
C ALA A 169 -12.14 -7.93 4.43
N LEU A 170 -13.11 -8.21 3.55
CA LEU A 170 -14.35 -8.92 3.91
C LEU A 170 -14.07 -10.34 4.42
N TYR A 171 -13.18 -11.08 3.77
CA TYR A 171 -12.78 -12.42 4.20
C TYR A 171 -12.17 -12.40 5.62
N TRP A 172 -11.23 -11.48 5.89
CA TRP A 172 -10.59 -11.37 7.20
C TRP A 172 -11.55 -10.89 8.28
N LEU A 173 -12.49 -9.99 7.93
CA LEU A 173 -13.55 -9.55 8.84
C LEU A 173 -14.52 -10.70 9.18
N TYR A 174 -14.91 -11.48 8.18
CA TYR A 174 -15.73 -12.68 8.40
C TYR A 174 -14.99 -13.66 9.32
N ARG A 175 -13.73 -13.91 9.06
CA ARG A 175 -12.90 -14.80 9.88
C ARG A 175 -12.78 -14.30 11.32
N TYR A 176 -12.55 -13.01 11.51
CA TYR A 176 -12.56 -12.39 12.83
C TYR A 176 -13.90 -12.59 13.55
N ALA A 177 -15.03 -12.37 12.87
CA ALA A 177 -16.35 -12.55 13.45
C ALA A 177 -16.62 -14.03 13.81
N ALA A 178 -16.20 -14.98 12.97
CA ALA A 178 -16.31 -16.41 13.24
C ALA A 178 -15.46 -16.84 14.44
N GLU A 179 -14.21 -16.41 14.52
CA GLU A 179 -13.32 -16.69 15.65
C GLU A 179 -13.84 -16.06 16.95
N ARG A 180 -14.43 -14.88 16.88
CA ARG A 180 -15.01 -14.23 18.06
C ARG A 180 -16.24 -14.96 18.59
N ARG A 181 -17.07 -15.52 17.70
CA ARG A 181 -18.22 -16.36 18.08
C ARG A 181 -17.79 -17.67 18.74
N SER A 182 -16.76 -18.34 18.22
CA SER A 182 -16.24 -19.59 18.79
C SER A 182 -15.51 -19.38 20.12
N ASN A 183 -14.81 -18.24 20.28
CA ASN A 183 -14.10 -17.91 21.52
C ASN A 183 -15.02 -17.43 22.66
N ALA A 184 -16.23 -16.93 22.34
CA ALA A 184 -17.25 -16.65 23.37
C ALA A 184 -17.66 -17.92 24.13
N VAL A 185 -17.44 -19.10 23.53
CA VAL A 185 -17.71 -20.43 24.13
C VAL A 185 -16.47 -21.00 24.87
N SER A 186 -15.27 -20.56 24.52
CA SER A 186 -14.01 -21.16 24.97
C SER A 186 -13.01 -20.15 25.54
N HIS A 187 -13.15 -19.58 26.66
CA HIS A 187 -12.23 -18.70 27.43
C HIS A 187 -10.76 -18.62 26.95
N ARG A 188 -10.51 -18.44 25.65
CA ARG A 188 -9.16 -18.32 25.07
C ARG A 188 -8.60 -16.89 25.20
N PRO A 189 -7.30 -16.71 25.39
CA PRO A 189 -6.69 -15.37 25.56
C PRO A 189 -6.86 -14.50 24.33
N GLN A 190 -7.24 -13.23 24.53
CA GLN A 190 -7.57 -12.19 23.55
C GLN A 190 -6.53 -11.89 22.45
N PRO A 191 -5.20 -12.06 22.62
CA PRO A 191 -4.25 -11.63 21.59
C PRO A 191 -4.35 -12.41 20.28
N VAL A 192 -4.85 -13.64 20.29
CA VAL A 192 -5.00 -14.47 19.09
C VAL A 192 -6.11 -13.96 18.15
N VAL A 193 -7.10 -13.26 18.71
CA VAL A 193 -8.27 -12.74 17.95
C VAL A 193 -7.96 -11.43 17.21
N LEU A 194 -6.93 -10.70 17.63
CA LEU A 194 -6.56 -9.40 17.03
C LEU A 194 -5.92 -9.53 15.64
N GLY A 195 -5.25 -10.66 15.35
CA GLY A 195 -4.56 -10.87 14.07
C GLY A 195 -5.45 -10.69 12.85
N PRO A 196 -6.59 -11.41 12.73
CA PRO A 196 -7.51 -11.25 11.60
C PRO A 196 -8.10 -9.84 11.48
N LEU A 197 -8.36 -9.16 12.61
CA LEU A 197 -8.84 -7.78 12.61
C LEU A 197 -7.81 -6.82 12.01
N CYS A 198 -6.54 -6.91 12.43
CA CYS A 198 -5.47 -6.10 11.88
C CYS A 198 -5.29 -6.34 10.37
N GLN A 199 -5.42 -7.60 9.92
CA GLN A 199 -5.39 -7.93 8.49
C GLN A 199 -6.56 -7.32 7.73
N ALA A 200 -7.77 -7.32 8.30
CA ALA A 200 -8.95 -6.70 7.70
C ALA A 200 -8.77 -5.18 7.54
N LEU A 201 -8.29 -4.50 8.59
CA LEU A 201 -8.04 -3.05 8.58
C LEU A 201 -6.98 -2.67 7.54
N MET A 202 -5.88 -3.44 7.46
CA MET A 202 -4.83 -3.21 6.45
C MET A 202 -5.34 -3.44 5.03
N ALA A 203 -6.13 -4.50 4.81
CA ALA A 203 -6.69 -4.78 3.50
C ALA A 203 -7.71 -3.71 3.08
N ALA A 204 -8.55 -3.23 4.01
CA ALA A 204 -9.50 -2.16 3.75
C ALA A 204 -8.77 -0.84 3.42
N GLY A 205 -7.73 -0.48 4.17
CA GLY A 205 -6.91 0.69 3.89
C GLY A 205 -6.23 0.61 2.52
N ALA A 206 -5.67 -0.56 2.16
CA ALA A 206 -5.06 -0.79 0.86
C ALA A 206 -6.09 -0.69 -0.28
N ALA A 207 -7.29 -1.27 -0.10
CA ALA A 207 -8.38 -1.16 -1.08
C ALA A 207 -8.76 0.29 -1.36
N LEU A 208 -8.88 1.12 -0.30
CA LEU A 208 -9.16 2.56 -0.43
C LEU A 208 -8.04 3.30 -1.17
N MET A 209 -6.77 3.02 -0.85
CA MET A 209 -5.63 3.65 -1.52
C MET A 209 -5.62 3.33 -3.03
N PHE A 210 -5.84 2.06 -3.40
CA PHE A 210 -5.92 1.66 -4.81
C PHE A 210 -7.16 2.24 -5.51
N ALA A 211 -8.31 2.34 -4.82
CA ALA A 211 -9.52 2.92 -5.39
C ALA A 211 -9.37 4.42 -5.73
N VAL A 212 -8.54 5.15 -4.98
CA VAL A 212 -8.25 6.57 -5.27
C VAL A 212 -7.30 6.73 -6.45
N MET A 213 -6.54 5.67 -6.79
CA MET A 213 -5.61 5.67 -7.93
C MET A 213 -6.27 5.17 -9.23
N VAL A 214 -7.59 4.91 -9.25
CA VAL A 214 -8.41 4.57 -10.41
C VAL A 214 -9.07 5.81 -10.98
#